data_58a4f1cadaa17b50713816bcbe7f6950
#
_entry.id   58a4f1cadaa17b50713816bcbe7f6950
#
_cell.length_a   1.000
_cell.length_b   1.000
_cell.length_c   1.000
_cell.angle_alpha   90.00
_cell.angle_beta   90.00
_cell.angle_gamma   90.00
#
_symmetry.space_group_name_H-M   'P 1'
#
loop_
_entity.id
_entity.type
_entity.pdbx_description
1 polymer ?
#
loop_
_entity_poly.entity_id
_entity_poly.type
_entity_poly.pdbx_seq_one_letter_code
_entity_poly.pdbx_strand_id
1 'polypeptide(L)'
;MKPNNPTLRAEFGRYAVLSVLGMMAVSCYILADTFFVAQGLGSAGLAALNLAIPVYNIIHGVGLLLGMGGATRFSVLKSQQAHREANVVYTHTLGMTALAAVVFMLVGLLAAGPLAALLGAEGEVHTMTSTYLRVLLLFSPAFIFNDVLQCFVRNDGAPQLAMAATVTGSLANIVMDYIFIFPCGLGIFGAVLATGFSPVIGILIQSPHWLGKNCGFRPVATAPGGRTAGHILALGVPSFLEQLSGAVVMVTFNWLILRLAGNTGVAAYGVVANLSLVVLAVYSGLAQGMQPLVSRAWGHGDRGDLFRLLRYALISMAAVSAVVYLGIFAGAGAIAAVFNSEADPTLQAIAVQGLRLYFLGAPFAGANVILCIWFTSVERAVPAQTISLLRGLIVIVPAALALAAALGMTGVWLAFPVSEALVFGVACKLFFGCRNKLYPPSHESA
;
A
#
# COMPACT_ATOMS: atom_id res chain seq x y z
N MET A 1 15.21 38.29 -8.77
CA MET A 1 14.57 37.23 -9.59
C MET A 1 14.21 36.09 -8.69
N LYS A 2 12.92 35.85 -8.46
CA LYS A 2 12.48 34.62 -7.77
C LYS A 2 12.85 33.42 -8.65
N PRO A 3 13.50 32.38 -8.12
CA PRO A 3 13.80 31.20 -8.92
C PRO A 3 12.48 30.63 -9.47
N ASN A 4 12.52 30.10 -10.67
CA ASN A 4 11.40 29.46 -11.38
C ASN A 4 10.72 28.45 -10.46
N ASN A 5 9.73 28.87 -9.68
CA ASN A 5 8.92 27.95 -8.91
C ASN A 5 8.06 27.17 -9.92
N PRO A 6 8.22 25.86 -10.04
CA PRO A 6 7.34 25.07 -10.88
C PRO A 6 5.89 25.35 -10.45
N THR A 7 4.99 25.48 -11.42
CA THR A 7 3.56 25.66 -11.08
C THR A 7 3.13 24.48 -10.20
N LEU A 8 2.24 24.71 -9.23
CA LEU A 8 1.72 23.65 -8.32
C LEU A 8 1.29 22.40 -9.10
N ARG A 9 0.76 22.57 -10.32
CA ARG A 9 0.38 21.48 -11.21
C ARG A 9 1.60 20.66 -11.67
N ALA A 10 2.70 21.31 -12.04
CA ALA A 10 3.92 20.62 -12.47
C ALA A 10 4.57 19.87 -11.32
N GLU A 11 4.58 20.46 -10.11
CA GLU A 11 5.08 19.82 -8.91
C GLU A 11 4.23 18.59 -8.55
N PHE A 12 2.90 18.72 -8.55
CA PHE A 12 2.00 17.59 -8.35
C PHE A 12 2.24 16.47 -9.38
N GLY A 13 2.32 16.82 -10.67
CA GLY A 13 2.59 15.85 -11.73
C GLY A 13 3.88 15.08 -11.51
N ARG A 14 4.96 15.77 -11.12
CA ARG A 14 6.25 15.16 -10.80
C ARG A 14 6.14 14.15 -9.63
N TYR A 15 5.55 14.56 -8.50
CA TYR A 15 5.39 13.69 -7.34
C TYR A 15 4.48 12.49 -7.63
N ALA A 16 3.37 12.74 -8.32
CA ALA A 16 2.41 11.69 -8.68
C ALA A 16 3.03 10.64 -9.60
N VAL A 17 3.67 11.06 -10.71
CA VAL A 17 4.30 10.12 -11.66
C VAL A 17 5.39 9.30 -10.99
N LEU A 18 6.28 9.93 -10.21
CA LEU A 18 7.35 9.22 -9.52
C LEU A 18 6.82 8.21 -8.51
N SER A 19 5.79 8.57 -7.74
CA SER A 19 5.18 7.65 -6.77
C SER A 19 4.44 6.51 -7.47
N VAL A 20 3.73 6.77 -8.56
CA VAL A 20 3.06 5.73 -9.36
C VAL A 20 4.08 4.75 -9.94
N LEU A 21 5.18 5.24 -10.52
CA LEU A 21 6.25 4.37 -11.04
C LEU A 21 6.86 3.49 -9.95
N GLY A 22 7.09 4.04 -8.76
CA GLY A 22 7.54 3.27 -7.61
C GLY A 22 6.56 2.16 -7.23
N MET A 23 5.26 2.49 -7.09
CA MET A 23 4.24 1.51 -6.72
C MET A 23 4.01 0.45 -7.81
N MET A 24 4.12 0.81 -9.09
CA MET A 24 4.09 -0.16 -10.19
C MET A 24 5.29 -1.13 -10.14
N ALA A 25 6.48 -0.63 -9.83
CA ALA A 25 7.66 -1.50 -9.67
C ALA A 25 7.47 -2.51 -8.52
N VAL A 26 6.85 -2.09 -7.41
CA VAL A 26 6.46 -3.00 -6.31
C VAL A 26 5.51 -4.09 -6.81
N SER A 27 4.47 -3.73 -7.55
CA SER A 27 3.53 -4.71 -8.10
C SER A 27 4.21 -5.70 -9.06
N CYS A 28 5.12 -5.21 -9.90
CA CYS A 28 5.88 -6.05 -10.84
C CYS A 28 6.77 -7.06 -10.12
N TYR A 29 7.48 -6.65 -9.06
CA TYR A 29 8.34 -7.62 -8.37
C TYR A 29 7.53 -8.66 -7.60
N ILE A 30 6.39 -8.30 -7.00
CA ILE A 30 5.52 -9.28 -6.32
C ILE A 30 5.04 -10.36 -7.30
N LEU A 31 4.66 -9.97 -8.51
CA LEU A 31 4.25 -10.91 -9.56
C LEU A 31 5.43 -11.78 -10.03
N ALA A 32 6.63 -11.20 -10.19
CA ALA A 32 7.83 -11.92 -10.61
C ALA A 32 8.30 -12.92 -9.55
N ASP A 33 8.32 -12.51 -8.26
CA ASP A 33 8.66 -13.39 -7.13
C ASP A 33 7.72 -14.62 -7.08
N THR A 34 6.41 -14.37 -7.16
CA THR A 34 5.41 -15.45 -7.22
C THR A 34 5.67 -16.39 -8.41
N PHE A 35 6.02 -15.84 -9.58
CA PHE A 35 6.32 -16.62 -10.77
C PHE A 35 7.58 -17.48 -10.59
N PHE A 36 8.68 -16.92 -10.10
CA PHE A 36 9.93 -17.64 -9.91
C PHE A 36 9.82 -18.73 -8.82
N VAL A 37 9.11 -18.44 -7.72
CA VAL A 37 8.84 -19.43 -6.69
C VAL A 37 8.00 -20.58 -7.25
N ALA A 38 6.95 -20.29 -8.03
CA ALA A 38 6.12 -21.32 -8.67
C ALA A 38 6.92 -22.21 -9.62
N GLN A 39 7.79 -21.61 -10.45
CA GLN A 39 8.62 -22.34 -11.42
C GLN A 39 9.76 -23.13 -10.77
N GLY A 40 10.41 -22.57 -9.74
CA GLY A 40 11.58 -23.18 -9.12
C GLY A 40 11.25 -24.18 -8.00
N LEU A 41 10.15 -23.98 -7.28
CA LEU A 41 9.81 -24.74 -6.07
C LEU A 41 8.44 -25.43 -6.15
N GLY A 42 7.74 -25.26 -7.27
CA GLY A 42 6.42 -25.89 -7.48
C GLY A 42 5.33 -25.44 -6.52
N SER A 43 4.32 -26.30 -6.34
CA SER A 43 3.15 -25.99 -5.53
C SER A 43 3.45 -25.83 -4.04
N ALA A 44 4.41 -26.58 -3.49
CA ALA A 44 4.79 -26.50 -2.07
C ALA A 44 5.46 -25.14 -1.76
N GLY A 45 6.37 -24.66 -2.63
CA GLY A 45 6.99 -23.35 -2.49
C GLY A 45 5.97 -22.22 -2.61
N LEU A 46 5.05 -22.32 -3.57
CA LEU A 46 3.98 -21.34 -3.73
C LEU A 46 3.03 -21.30 -2.54
N ALA A 47 2.69 -22.45 -1.97
CA ALA A 47 1.89 -22.54 -0.75
C ALA A 47 2.61 -21.87 0.43
N ALA A 48 3.91 -22.13 0.60
CA ALA A 48 4.71 -21.51 1.66
C ALA A 48 4.77 -19.99 1.52
N LEU A 49 4.98 -19.48 0.29
CA LEU A 49 4.96 -18.04 0.00
C LEU A 49 3.59 -17.42 0.36
N ASN A 50 2.50 -18.02 -0.10
CA ASN A 50 1.15 -17.52 0.17
C ASN A 50 0.80 -17.48 1.67
N LEU A 51 1.25 -18.45 2.45
CA LEU A 51 1.08 -18.46 3.90
C LEU A 51 1.90 -17.36 4.59
N ALA A 52 3.01 -16.93 4.00
CA ALA A 52 3.85 -15.86 4.56
C ALA A 52 3.33 -14.44 4.22
N ILE A 53 2.52 -14.26 3.17
CA ILE A 53 2.00 -12.94 2.73
C ILE A 53 1.34 -12.15 3.86
N PRO A 54 0.48 -12.70 4.74
CA PRO A 54 -0.11 -11.93 5.83
C PRO A 54 0.93 -11.33 6.77
N VAL A 55 1.99 -12.07 7.09
CA VAL A 55 3.08 -11.59 7.96
C VAL A 55 3.88 -10.48 7.25
N TYR A 56 4.18 -10.65 5.97
CA TYR A 56 4.80 -9.62 5.13
C TYR A 56 3.98 -8.32 5.14
N ASN A 57 2.66 -8.41 4.94
CA ASN A 57 1.76 -7.27 4.95
C ASN A 57 1.71 -6.57 6.33
N ILE A 58 1.82 -7.32 7.43
CA ILE A 58 1.89 -6.74 8.78
C ILE A 58 3.19 -5.96 8.96
N ILE A 59 4.33 -6.49 8.52
CA ILE A 59 5.63 -5.80 8.61
C ILE A 59 5.60 -4.48 7.83
N HIS A 60 5.18 -4.51 6.56
CA HIS A 60 5.00 -3.32 5.74
C HIS A 60 3.93 -2.37 6.29
N GLY A 61 2.83 -2.93 6.80
CA GLY A 61 1.79 -2.16 7.46
C GLY A 61 2.33 -1.35 8.64
N VAL A 62 3.18 -1.94 9.47
CA VAL A 62 3.85 -1.23 10.58
C VAL A 62 4.86 -0.20 10.06
N GLY A 63 5.61 -0.52 9.01
CA GLY A 63 6.50 0.43 8.33
C GLY A 63 5.75 1.67 7.83
N LEU A 64 4.63 1.48 7.14
CA LEU A 64 3.78 2.56 6.64
C LEU A 64 3.02 3.29 7.75
N LEU A 65 2.59 2.59 8.81
CA LEU A 65 2.01 3.20 10.01
C LEU A 65 2.95 4.29 10.56
N LEU A 66 4.20 3.92 10.80
CA LEU A 66 5.20 4.80 11.38
C LEU A 66 5.68 5.84 10.37
N GLY A 67 5.92 5.41 9.12
CA GLY A 67 6.42 6.26 8.05
C GLY A 67 5.42 7.34 7.63
N MET A 68 4.19 6.97 7.31
CA MET A 68 3.16 7.93 6.89
C MET A 68 2.73 8.85 8.03
N GLY A 69 2.53 8.30 9.24
CA GLY A 69 2.17 9.09 10.40
C GLY A 69 3.26 10.09 10.79
N GLY A 70 4.51 9.63 10.88
CA GLY A 70 5.66 10.46 11.21
C GLY A 70 5.96 11.51 10.14
N ALA A 71 6.03 11.11 8.87
CA ALA A 71 6.36 12.01 7.76
C ALA A 71 5.28 13.07 7.51
N THR A 72 4.00 12.75 7.70
CA THR A 72 2.91 13.74 7.64
C THR A 72 3.11 14.83 8.68
N ARG A 73 3.26 14.45 9.95
CA ARG A 73 3.46 15.40 11.04
C ARG A 73 4.75 16.21 10.88
N PHE A 74 5.83 15.54 10.46
CA PHE A 74 7.11 16.19 10.13
C PHE A 74 6.91 17.27 9.05
N SER A 75 6.24 16.95 7.94
CA SER A 75 6.03 17.87 6.82
C SER A 75 5.22 19.11 7.23
N VAL A 76 4.18 18.92 8.05
CA VAL A 76 3.37 20.03 8.60
C VAL A 76 4.22 20.94 9.49
N LEU A 77 4.94 20.38 10.47
CA LEU A 77 5.79 21.16 11.38
C LEU A 77 6.92 21.87 10.65
N LYS A 78 7.55 21.21 9.69
CA LYS A 78 8.60 21.80 8.86
C LYS A 78 8.08 23.01 8.08
N SER A 79 6.89 22.92 7.50
CA SER A 79 6.27 24.04 6.78
C SER A 79 5.88 25.20 7.68
N GLN A 80 5.64 24.94 8.96
CA GLN A 80 5.43 25.95 10.02
C GLN A 80 6.74 26.52 10.60
N GLN A 81 7.91 26.17 10.02
CA GLN A 81 9.24 26.55 10.52
C GLN A 81 9.57 26.00 11.91
N ALA A 82 8.81 25.03 12.42
CA ALA A 82 9.01 24.37 13.71
C ALA A 82 10.02 23.21 13.56
N HIS A 83 11.26 23.54 13.15
CA HIS A 83 12.28 22.55 12.78
C HIS A 83 12.67 21.60 13.92
N ARG A 84 12.72 22.10 15.18
CA ARG A 84 13.05 21.27 16.33
C ARG A 84 11.96 20.23 16.60
N GLU A 85 10.70 20.65 16.59
CA GLU A 85 9.54 19.79 16.78
C GLU A 85 9.42 18.77 15.67
N ALA A 86 9.71 19.15 14.43
CA ALA A 86 9.77 18.24 13.28
C ALA A 86 10.83 17.14 13.51
N ASN A 87 12.02 17.50 13.98
CA ASN A 87 13.09 16.56 14.32
C ASN A 87 12.75 15.67 15.54
N VAL A 88 12.00 16.19 16.52
CA VAL A 88 11.46 15.39 17.63
C VAL A 88 10.51 14.31 17.11
N VAL A 89 9.62 14.63 16.16
CA VAL A 89 8.73 13.64 15.52
C VAL A 89 9.56 12.56 14.82
N TYR A 90 10.59 12.94 14.06
CA TYR A 90 11.47 11.97 13.41
C TYR A 90 12.17 11.05 14.43
N THR A 91 12.68 11.60 15.51
CA THR A 91 13.35 10.81 16.58
C THR A 91 12.38 9.80 17.23
N HIS A 92 11.14 10.22 17.52
CA HIS A 92 10.13 9.32 18.05
C HIS A 92 9.77 8.22 17.04
N THR A 93 9.64 8.58 15.76
CA THR A 93 9.39 7.60 14.68
C THR A 93 10.51 6.56 14.62
N LEU A 94 11.78 6.98 14.67
CA LEU A 94 12.93 6.06 14.70
C LEU A 94 12.91 5.15 15.93
N GLY A 95 12.61 5.70 17.12
CA GLY A 95 12.52 4.89 18.35
C GLY A 95 11.42 3.82 18.26
N MET A 96 10.26 4.19 17.73
CA MET A 96 9.16 3.24 17.50
C MET A 96 9.50 2.21 16.42
N THR A 97 10.22 2.61 15.36
CA THR A 97 10.74 1.72 14.32
C THR A 97 11.71 0.69 14.91
N ALA A 98 12.65 1.12 15.74
CA ALA A 98 13.59 0.23 16.40
C ALA A 98 12.87 -0.76 17.35
N LEU A 99 11.90 -0.28 18.12
CA LEU A 99 11.10 -1.14 19.01
C LEU A 99 10.33 -2.20 18.20
N ALA A 100 9.63 -1.80 17.15
CA ALA A 100 8.90 -2.72 16.28
C ALA A 100 9.85 -3.74 15.63
N ALA A 101 10.99 -3.29 15.11
CA ALA A 101 12.01 -4.15 14.53
C ALA A 101 12.51 -5.23 15.52
N VAL A 102 12.80 -4.84 16.76
CA VAL A 102 13.22 -5.79 17.81
C VAL A 102 12.12 -6.80 18.10
N VAL A 103 10.86 -6.38 18.20
CA VAL A 103 9.72 -7.28 18.43
C VAL A 103 9.60 -8.31 17.30
N PHE A 104 9.62 -7.87 16.04
CA PHE A 104 9.54 -8.80 14.91
C PHE A 104 10.75 -9.73 14.82
N MET A 105 11.96 -9.24 15.08
CA MET A 105 13.15 -10.11 15.13
C MET A 105 13.03 -11.20 16.21
N LEU A 106 12.57 -10.83 17.40
CA LEU A 106 12.35 -11.80 18.48
C LEU A 106 11.29 -12.85 18.10
N VAL A 107 10.19 -12.43 17.46
CA VAL A 107 9.17 -13.36 16.92
C VAL A 107 9.80 -14.29 15.88
N GLY A 108 10.64 -13.77 14.97
CA GLY A 108 11.32 -14.57 13.95
C GLY A 108 12.29 -15.61 14.53
N LEU A 109 13.02 -15.24 15.59
CA LEU A 109 13.95 -16.14 16.28
C LEU A 109 13.22 -17.24 17.08
N LEU A 110 12.17 -16.86 17.80
CA LEU A 110 11.55 -17.73 18.82
C LEU A 110 10.29 -18.43 18.34
N ALA A 111 9.55 -17.85 17.40
CA ALA A 111 8.19 -18.28 17.08
C ALA A 111 7.92 -18.54 15.58
N ALA A 112 8.93 -18.58 14.70
CA ALA A 112 8.71 -18.82 13.26
C ALA A 112 8.03 -20.15 12.96
N GLY A 113 8.41 -21.24 13.64
CA GLY A 113 7.77 -22.55 13.49
C GLY A 113 6.32 -22.58 14.00
N PRO A 114 6.06 -22.20 15.27
CA PRO A 114 4.70 -22.06 15.79
C PRO A 114 3.80 -21.15 14.94
N LEU A 115 4.34 -20.05 14.40
CA LEU A 115 3.61 -19.16 13.52
C LEU A 115 3.26 -19.81 12.18
N ALA A 116 4.18 -20.59 11.59
CA ALA A 116 3.90 -21.37 10.39
C ALA A 116 2.77 -22.39 10.62
N ALA A 117 2.79 -23.11 11.75
CA ALA A 117 1.72 -24.02 12.14
C ALA A 117 0.38 -23.30 12.35
N LEU A 118 0.38 -22.13 13.01
CA LEU A 118 -0.82 -21.31 13.20
C LEU A 118 -1.43 -20.86 11.87
N LEU A 119 -0.60 -20.62 10.86
CA LEU A 119 -1.04 -20.25 9.50
C LEU A 119 -1.54 -21.46 8.70
N GLY A 120 -1.48 -22.66 9.25
CA GLY A 120 -1.99 -23.88 8.63
C GLY A 120 -0.97 -24.62 7.77
N ALA A 121 0.33 -24.35 7.93
CA ALA A 121 1.39 -25.08 7.24
C ALA A 121 1.59 -26.48 7.86
N GLU A 122 1.68 -27.51 7.02
CA GLU A 122 1.92 -28.89 7.42
C GLU A 122 3.03 -29.55 6.57
N GLY A 123 3.67 -30.57 7.08
CA GLY A 123 4.68 -31.37 6.39
C GLY A 123 5.83 -30.55 5.80
N GLU A 124 6.11 -30.74 4.52
CA GLU A 124 7.15 -30.00 3.78
C GLU A 124 6.85 -28.49 3.72
N VAL A 125 5.60 -28.10 3.49
CA VAL A 125 5.17 -26.71 3.46
C VAL A 125 5.45 -26.01 4.79
N HIS A 126 5.30 -26.70 5.92
CA HIS A 126 5.64 -26.14 7.24
C HIS A 126 7.14 -25.79 7.34
N THR A 127 8.01 -26.68 6.88
CA THR A 127 9.46 -26.42 6.89
C THR A 127 9.82 -25.23 6.02
N MET A 128 9.25 -25.14 4.80
CA MET A 128 9.46 -24.04 3.88
C MET A 128 8.92 -22.73 4.45
N THR A 129 7.68 -22.72 4.96
CA THR A 129 7.05 -21.52 5.55
C THR A 129 7.81 -21.06 6.79
N SER A 130 8.22 -21.97 7.67
CA SER A 130 9.01 -21.63 8.87
C SER A 130 10.34 -20.99 8.51
N THR A 131 11.04 -21.52 7.50
CA THR A 131 12.29 -20.94 6.98
C THR A 131 12.04 -19.55 6.40
N TYR A 132 11.01 -19.41 5.56
CA TYR A 132 10.65 -18.14 4.96
C TYR A 132 10.31 -17.07 6.02
N LEU A 133 9.43 -17.39 6.97
CA LEU A 133 9.03 -16.49 8.04
C LEU A 133 10.18 -16.09 8.94
N ARG A 134 11.07 -17.03 9.28
CA ARG A 134 12.26 -16.74 10.11
C ARG A 134 13.14 -15.69 9.45
N VAL A 135 13.49 -15.88 8.19
CA VAL A 135 14.34 -14.94 7.45
C VAL A 135 13.63 -13.61 7.23
N LEU A 136 12.37 -13.62 6.80
CA LEU A 136 11.55 -12.42 6.61
C LEU A 136 11.49 -11.56 7.86
N LEU A 137 11.23 -12.17 9.03
CA LEU A 137 11.14 -11.49 10.31
C LEU A 137 12.50 -10.97 10.80
N LEU A 138 13.59 -11.66 10.49
CA LEU A 138 14.95 -11.18 10.76
C LEU A 138 15.31 -9.96 9.90
N PHE A 139 14.80 -9.85 8.69
CA PHE A 139 14.95 -8.67 7.82
C PHE A 139 13.92 -7.57 8.11
N SER A 140 12.98 -7.76 9.04
CA SER A 140 11.97 -6.74 9.39
C SER A 140 12.55 -5.37 9.74
N PRO A 141 13.74 -5.23 10.39
CA PRO A 141 14.35 -3.92 10.58
C PRO A 141 14.60 -3.18 9.27
N ALA A 142 15.07 -3.89 8.23
CA ALA A 142 15.32 -3.30 6.92
C ALA A 142 14.02 -2.89 6.25
N PHE A 143 12.97 -3.71 6.29
CA PHE A 143 11.66 -3.38 5.73
C PHE A 143 11.06 -2.14 6.38
N ILE A 144 10.91 -2.15 7.71
CA ILE A 144 10.25 -1.06 8.44
C ILE A 144 11.05 0.24 8.29
N PHE A 145 12.38 0.18 8.42
CA PHE A 145 13.23 1.36 8.28
C PHE A 145 13.21 1.93 6.85
N ASN A 146 13.21 1.06 5.83
CA ASN A 146 13.11 1.49 4.43
C ASN A 146 11.78 2.21 4.15
N ASP A 147 10.65 1.68 4.64
CA ASP A 147 9.33 2.30 4.47
C ASP A 147 9.26 3.66 5.16
N VAL A 148 9.76 3.75 6.39
CA VAL A 148 9.86 5.02 7.13
C VAL A 148 10.75 6.01 6.38
N LEU A 149 11.94 5.58 5.94
CA LEU A 149 12.88 6.44 5.25
C LEU A 149 12.31 6.96 3.92
N GLN A 150 11.65 6.11 3.14
CA GLN A 150 10.98 6.52 1.89
C GLN A 150 9.93 7.60 2.14
N CYS A 151 9.12 7.45 3.20
CA CYS A 151 8.12 8.45 3.56
C CYS A 151 8.78 9.79 3.92
N PHE A 152 9.84 9.78 4.74
CA PHE A 152 10.55 11.00 5.14
C PHE A 152 11.30 11.65 3.98
N VAL A 153 12.05 10.91 3.18
CA VAL A 153 12.79 11.41 2.01
C VAL A 153 11.84 12.06 0.99
N ARG A 154 10.69 11.44 0.73
CA ARG A 154 9.66 12.00 -0.16
C ARG A 154 9.07 13.30 0.40
N ASN A 155 8.79 13.37 1.70
CA ASN A 155 8.27 14.55 2.38
C ASN A 155 9.33 15.66 2.55
N ASP A 156 10.60 15.31 2.52
CA ASP A 156 11.73 16.24 2.58
C ASP A 156 12.10 16.85 1.21
N GLY A 157 11.34 16.54 0.15
CA GLY A 157 11.47 17.15 -1.17
C GLY A 157 12.30 16.34 -2.18
N ALA A 158 12.62 15.07 -1.88
CA ALA A 158 13.38 14.19 -2.77
C ALA A 158 12.57 12.97 -3.28
N PRO A 159 11.41 13.17 -3.94
CA PRO A 159 10.57 12.06 -4.41
C PRO A 159 11.27 11.20 -5.47
N GLN A 160 12.22 11.77 -6.26
CA GLN A 160 13.00 10.98 -7.22
C GLN A 160 13.85 9.93 -6.52
N LEU A 161 14.45 10.28 -5.39
CA LEU A 161 15.31 9.36 -4.66
C LEU A 161 14.49 8.23 -4.01
N ALA A 162 13.32 8.58 -3.45
CA ALA A 162 12.38 7.58 -2.94
C ALA A 162 11.93 6.62 -4.06
N MET A 163 11.57 7.14 -5.23
CA MET A 163 11.22 6.32 -6.41
C MET A 163 12.40 5.46 -6.87
N ALA A 164 13.59 6.05 -7.01
CA ALA A 164 14.78 5.31 -7.44
C ALA A 164 15.11 4.15 -6.49
N ALA A 165 14.98 4.37 -5.17
CA ALA A 165 15.16 3.33 -4.16
C ALA A 165 14.16 2.18 -4.34
N THR A 166 12.88 2.51 -4.54
CA THR A 166 11.83 1.50 -4.75
C THR A 166 12.04 0.73 -6.04
N VAL A 167 12.28 1.42 -7.16
CA VAL A 167 12.47 0.78 -8.47
C VAL A 167 13.73 -0.09 -8.47
N THR A 168 14.86 0.43 -7.97
CA THR A 168 16.12 -0.35 -7.94
C THR A 168 16.02 -1.53 -6.98
N GLY A 169 15.40 -1.36 -5.81
CA GLY A 169 15.14 -2.47 -4.88
C GLY A 169 14.25 -3.55 -5.50
N SER A 170 13.19 -3.16 -6.22
CA SER A 170 12.30 -4.09 -6.93
C SER A 170 13.00 -4.84 -8.06
N LEU A 171 13.78 -4.15 -8.88
CA LEU A 171 14.57 -4.79 -9.96
C LEU A 171 15.65 -5.73 -9.41
N ALA A 172 16.34 -5.29 -8.35
CA ALA A 172 17.33 -6.13 -7.68
C ALA A 172 16.70 -7.40 -7.08
N ASN A 173 15.49 -7.29 -6.49
CA ASN A 173 14.75 -8.45 -6.02
C ASN A 173 14.49 -9.45 -7.15
N ILE A 174 13.94 -9.01 -8.29
CA ILE A 174 13.67 -9.88 -9.45
C ILE A 174 14.94 -10.60 -9.92
N VAL A 175 16.06 -9.87 -10.02
CA VAL A 175 17.34 -10.46 -10.44
C VAL A 175 17.87 -11.44 -9.39
N MET A 176 17.80 -11.09 -8.11
CA MET A 176 18.28 -11.96 -7.03
C MET A 176 17.39 -13.20 -6.86
N ASP A 177 16.07 -13.11 -7.03
CA ASP A 177 15.16 -14.26 -7.04
C ASP A 177 15.59 -15.28 -8.09
N TYR A 178 15.81 -14.82 -9.33
CA TYR A 178 16.30 -15.70 -10.38
C TYR A 178 17.63 -16.37 -10.01
N ILE A 179 18.61 -15.57 -9.56
CA ILE A 179 19.96 -16.08 -9.24
C ILE A 179 19.93 -17.06 -8.07
N PHE A 180 19.22 -16.73 -6.99
CA PHE A 180 19.24 -17.53 -5.77
C PHE A 180 18.40 -18.80 -5.89
N ILE A 181 17.29 -18.76 -6.63
CA ILE A 181 16.43 -19.94 -6.81
C ILE A 181 17.06 -20.91 -7.81
N PHE A 182 17.52 -20.44 -8.99
CA PHE A 182 17.93 -21.32 -10.08
C PHE A 182 19.46 -21.59 -10.08
N PRO A 183 20.36 -20.64 -10.36
CA PRO A 183 21.81 -20.95 -10.40
C PRO A 183 22.39 -21.38 -9.05
N CYS A 184 21.96 -20.76 -7.94
CA CYS A 184 22.46 -21.06 -6.60
C CYS A 184 21.73 -22.23 -5.93
N GLY A 185 20.55 -22.62 -6.39
CA GLY A 185 19.77 -23.72 -5.85
C GLY A 185 19.37 -23.58 -4.38
N LEU A 186 19.24 -22.32 -3.88
CA LEU A 186 18.93 -22.04 -2.48
C LEU A 186 17.45 -22.25 -2.12
N GLY A 187 16.61 -22.58 -3.09
CA GLY A 187 15.21 -22.88 -2.87
C GLY A 187 14.44 -21.72 -2.24
N ILE A 188 13.55 -22.03 -1.29
CA ILE A 188 12.72 -21.03 -0.59
C ILE A 188 13.56 -20.05 0.24
N PHE A 189 14.71 -20.48 0.75
CA PHE A 189 15.65 -19.60 1.46
C PHE A 189 16.20 -18.53 0.54
N GLY A 190 16.49 -18.87 -0.73
CA GLY A 190 16.95 -17.93 -1.75
C GLY A 190 15.89 -16.87 -2.07
N ALA A 191 14.64 -17.27 -2.24
CA ALA A 191 13.52 -16.35 -2.49
C ALA A 191 13.37 -15.33 -1.37
N VAL A 192 13.29 -15.77 -0.12
CA VAL A 192 13.15 -14.83 1.01
C VAL A 192 14.38 -13.97 1.23
N LEU A 193 15.58 -14.47 0.88
CA LEU A 193 16.81 -13.70 0.98
C LEU A 193 16.83 -12.55 -0.04
N ALA A 194 16.39 -12.80 -1.27
CA ALA A 194 16.23 -11.75 -2.29
C ALA A 194 15.24 -10.69 -1.85
N THR A 195 14.09 -11.11 -1.31
CA THR A 195 13.06 -10.22 -0.75
C THR A 195 13.64 -9.39 0.41
N GLY A 196 14.44 -9.98 1.30
CA GLY A 196 15.08 -9.29 2.43
C GLY A 196 16.17 -8.28 2.02
N PHE A 197 16.91 -8.53 0.95
CA PHE A 197 17.93 -7.60 0.45
C PHE A 197 17.34 -6.38 -0.29
N SER A 198 16.18 -6.52 -0.87
CA SER A 198 15.50 -5.41 -1.59
C SER A 198 15.40 -4.11 -0.75
N PRO A 199 14.86 -4.11 0.48
CA PRO A 199 14.82 -2.91 1.30
C PRO A 199 16.21 -2.42 1.76
N VAL A 200 17.19 -3.31 1.91
CA VAL A 200 18.59 -2.91 2.22
C VAL A 200 19.16 -2.07 1.07
N ILE A 201 18.95 -2.51 -0.17
CA ILE A 201 19.34 -1.75 -1.37
C ILE A 201 18.59 -0.40 -1.41
N GLY A 202 17.31 -0.40 -1.09
CA GLY A 202 16.52 0.83 -0.98
C GLY A 202 17.11 1.83 0.02
N ILE A 203 17.51 1.38 1.20
CA ILE A 203 18.17 2.21 2.23
C ILE A 203 19.51 2.76 1.70
N LEU A 204 20.32 1.94 1.04
CA LEU A 204 21.61 2.36 0.46
C LEU A 204 21.42 3.44 -0.61
N ILE A 205 20.43 3.30 -1.48
CA ILE A 205 20.11 4.30 -2.52
C ILE A 205 19.71 5.64 -1.88
N GLN A 206 18.99 5.61 -0.76
CA GLN A 206 18.55 6.81 -0.04
C GLN A 206 19.61 7.42 0.86
N SER A 207 20.72 6.70 1.12
CA SER A 207 21.76 7.14 2.05
C SER A 207 22.40 8.49 1.72
N PRO A 208 22.60 8.91 0.45
CA PRO A 208 23.15 10.22 0.14
C PRO A 208 22.27 11.39 0.63
N HIS A 209 20.94 11.17 0.74
CA HIS A 209 20.04 12.18 1.26
C HIS A 209 20.07 12.27 2.78
N TRP A 210 19.80 11.17 3.47
CA TRP A 210 19.67 11.20 4.94
C TRP A 210 21.00 11.34 5.69
N LEU A 211 22.12 10.97 5.07
CA LEU A 211 23.47 11.25 5.58
C LEU A 211 23.99 12.62 5.11
N GLY A 212 23.35 13.23 4.10
CA GLY A 212 23.78 14.47 3.48
C GLY A 212 23.53 15.71 4.34
N LYS A 213 24.24 16.80 4.00
CA LYS A 213 24.10 18.09 4.69
C LYS A 213 22.74 18.76 4.48
N ASN A 214 22.06 18.45 3.38
CA ASN A 214 20.77 19.05 2.99
C ASN A 214 19.56 18.27 3.53
N CYS A 215 19.78 17.25 4.37
CA CYS A 215 18.70 16.50 5.01
C CYS A 215 17.93 17.40 5.98
N GLY A 216 16.64 17.50 5.79
CA GLY A 216 15.73 18.30 6.63
C GLY A 216 15.28 17.61 7.91
N PHE A 217 15.57 16.31 8.07
CA PHE A 217 15.24 15.53 9.27
C PHE A 217 16.50 14.94 9.90
N ARG A 218 16.65 15.15 11.20
CA ARG A 218 17.80 14.64 11.97
C ARG A 218 17.35 14.16 13.34
N PRO A 219 17.97 13.11 13.88
CA PRO A 219 17.70 12.70 15.24
C PRO A 219 18.18 13.78 16.22
N VAL A 220 17.36 14.08 17.21
CA VAL A 220 17.66 15.04 18.29
C VAL A 220 17.40 14.40 19.65
N ALA A 221 18.16 14.80 20.64
CA ALA A 221 17.93 14.33 22.00
C ALA A 221 16.57 14.83 22.49
N THR A 222 15.70 13.89 22.86
CA THR A 222 14.36 14.17 23.37
C THR A 222 13.92 13.07 24.33
N ALA A 223 13.11 13.43 25.31
CA ALA A 223 12.49 12.45 26.18
C ALA A 223 11.35 11.71 25.45
N PRO A 224 11.08 10.44 25.76
CA PRO A 224 9.93 9.72 25.22
C PRO A 224 8.63 10.48 25.51
N GLY A 225 7.88 10.82 24.47
CA GLY A 225 6.63 11.58 24.56
C GLY A 225 5.44 10.79 24.06
N GLY A 226 4.60 10.26 24.97
CA GLY A 226 3.43 9.47 24.62
C GLY A 226 2.43 10.22 23.71
N ARG A 227 2.32 11.55 23.86
CA ARG A 227 1.43 12.37 23.01
C ARG A 227 1.93 12.43 21.56
N THR A 228 3.23 12.58 21.34
CA THR A 228 3.82 12.57 19.98
C THR A 228 3.69 11.20 19.34
N ALA A 229 4.00 10.13 20.10
CA ALA A 229 3.84 8.76 19.62
C ALA A 229 2.38 8.45 19.28
N GLY A 230 1.43 8.82 20.14
CA GLY A 230 -0.01 8.65 19.88
C GLY A 230 -0.48 9.40 18.63
N HIS A 231 0.05 10.59 18.38
CA HIS A 231 -0.30 11.35 17.17
C HIS A 231 0.26 10.70 15.89
N ILE A 232 1.51 10.21 15.93
CA ILE A 232 2.11 9.46 14.82
C ILE A 232 1.27 8.22 14.50
N LEU A 233 0.93 7.42 15.52
CA LEU A 233 0.10 6.23 15.36
C LEU A 233 -1.28 6.58 14.79
N ALA A 234 -1.95 7.59 15.34
CA ALA A 234 -3.28 7.98 14.88
C ALA A 234 -3.32 8.35 13.39
N LEU A 235 -2.29 9.07 12.90
CA LEU A 235 -2.18 9.44 11.49
C LEU A 235 -1.76 8.27 10.59
N GLY A 236 -1.04 7.30 11.12
CA GLY A 236 -0.54 6.16 10.34
C GLY A 236 -1.49 4.95 10.28
N VAL A 237 -2.42 4.81 11.24
CA VAL A 237 -3.40 3.70 11.30
C VAL A 237 -4.12 3.46 9.96
N PRO A 238 -4.55 4.47 9.18
CA PRO A 238 -5.17 4.23 7.89
C PRO A 238 -4.30 3.41 6.93
N SER A 239 -3.01 3.68 6.87
CA SER A 239 -2.07 2.96 6.00
C SER A 239 -1.84 1.52 6.48
N PHE A 240 -1.81 1.29 7.78
CA PHE A 240 -1.76 -0.07 8.35
C PHE A 240 -3.01 -0.87 8.01
N LEU A 241 -4.18 -0.27 8.17
CA LEU A 241 -5.45 -0.90 7.85
C LEU A 241 -5.56 -1.23 6.35
N GLU A 242 -5.01 -0.41 5.47
CA GLU A 242 -4.97 -0.69 4.03
C GLU A 242 -4.21 -1.98 3.74
N GLN A 243 -3.03 -2.19 4.36
CA GLN A 243 -2.24 -3.41 4.19
C GLN A 243 -2.92 -4.66 4.76
N LEU A 244 -3.51 -4.54 5.94
CA LEU A 244 -4.21 -5.64 6.60
C LEU A 244 -5.48 -6.06 5.83
N SER A 245 -6.21 -5.07 5.31
CA SER A 245 -7.47 -5.27 4.60
C SER A 245 -7.33 -6.11 3.33
N GLY A 246 -6.23 -5.92 2.60
CA GLY A 246 -5.95 -6.69 1.38
C GLY A 246 -5.96 -8.20 1.63
N ALA A 247 -5.34 -8.65 2.72
CA ALA A 247 -5.32 -10.06 3.10
C ALA A 247 -6.73 -10.58 3.48
N VAL A 248 -7.49 -9.81 4.26
CA VAL A 248 -8.85 -10.19 4.68
C VAL A 248 -9.80 -10.30 3.48
N VAL A 249 -9.73 -9.35 2.56
CA VAL A 249 -10.54 -9.36 1.32
C VAL A 249 -10.19 -10.57 0.49
N MET A 250 -8.91 -10.84 0.27
CA MET A 250 -8.44 -11.98 -0.52
C MET A 250 -8.94 -13.33 0.06
N VAL A 251 -8.81 -13.52 1.37
CA VAL A 251 -9.28 -14.75 2.04
C VAL A 251 -10.80 -14.87 1.92
N THR A 252 -11.54 -13.79 2.15
CA THR A 252 -13.01 -13.80 2.09
C THR A 252 -13.51 -14.15 0.68
N PHE A 253 -12.94 -13.53 -0.36
CA PHE A 253 -13.33 -13.77 -1.74
C PHE A 253 -12.95 -15.19 -2.18
N ASN A 254 -11.74 -15.66 -1.87
CA ASN A 254 -11.33 -17.04 -2.17
C ASN A 254 -12.26 -18.06 -1.53
N TRP A 255 -12.61 -17.87 -0.27
CA TRP A 255 -13.52 -18.78 0.44
C TRP A 255 -14.93 -18.83 -0.18
N LEU A 256 -15.49 -17.65 -0.51
CA LEU A 256 -16.80 -17.55 -1.16
C LEU A 256 -16.79 -18.20 -2.55
N ILE A 257 -15.80 -17.88 -3.35
CA ILE A 257 -15.67 -18.33 -4.74
C ILE A 257 -15.42 -19.84 -4.79
N LEU A 258 -14.59 -20.36 -3.89
CA LEU A 258 -14.35 -21.80 -3.78
C LEU A 258 -15.65 -22.57 -3.54
N ARG A 259 -16.54 -22.03 -2.70
CA ARG A 259 -17.86 -22.64 -2.41
C ARG A 259 -18.83 -22.53 -3.59
N LEU A 260 -18.78 -21.48 -4.39
CA LEU A 260 -19.75 -21.21 -5.45
C LEU A 260 -19.34 -21.79 -6.81
N ALA A 261 -18.06 -21.77 -7.14
CA ALA A 261 -17.54 -22.13 -8.45
C ALA A 261 -16.29 -23.03 -8.42
N GLY A 262 -15.95 -23.55 -7.24
CA GLY A 262 -14.82 -24.46 -7.08
C GLY A 262 -13.47 -23.86 -7.45
N ASN A 263 -12.51 -24.71 -7.80
CA ASN A 263 -11.15 -24.31 -8.15
C ASN A 263 -11.10 -23.45 -9.43
N THR A 264 -11.97 -23.72 -10.39
CA THR A 264 -12.07 -22.92 -11.64
C THR A 264 -12.46 -21.47 -11.33
N GLY A 265 -13.39 -21.26 -10.39
CA GLY A 265 -13.77 -19.93 -9.93
C GLY A 265 -12.61 -19.21 -9.24
N VAL A 266 -11.85 -19.91 -8.38
CA VAL A 266 -10.67 -19.33 -7.70
C VAL A 266 -9.58 -18.96 -8.71
N ALA A 267 -9.34 -19.76 -9.73
CA ALA A 267 -8.41 -19.44 -10.80
C ALA A 267 -8.86 -18.19 -11.59
N ALA A 268 -10.15 -18.08 -11.90
CA ALA A 268 -10.71 -16.87 -12.53
C ALA A 268 -10.57 -15.62 -11.64
N TYR A 269 -10.75 -15.76 -10.32
CA TYR A 269 -10.50 -14.67 -9.38
C TYR A 269 -9.04 -14.25 -9.33
N GLY A 270 -8.11 -15.19 -9.47
CA GLY A 270 -6.68 -14.88 -9.57
C GLY A 270 -6.36 -13.87 -10.67
N VAL A 271 -7.02 -13.98 -11.84
CA VAL A 271 -6.88 -13.01 -12.94
C VAL A 271 -7.34 -11.62 -12.51
N VAL A 272 -8.52 -11.53 -11.90
CA VAL A 272 -9.08 -10.25 -11.41
C VAL A 272 -8.23 -9.65 -10.31
N ALA A 273 -7.76 -10.47 -9.35
CA ALA A 273 -6.96 -10.04 -8.22
C ALA A 273 -5.59 -9.48 -8.65
N ASN A 274 -4.89 -10.16 -9.56
CA ASN A 274 -3.59 -9.70 -10.09
C ASN A 274 -3.73 -8.35 -10.82
N LEU A 275 -4.77 -8.17 -11.62
CA LEU A 275 -5.00 -6.91 -12.30
C LEU A 275 -5.41 -5.80 -11.31
N SER A 276 -6.22 -6.15 -10.30
CA SER A 276 -6.62 -5.23 -9.22
C SER A 276 -5.41 -4.72 -8.43
N LEU A 277 -4.43 -5.58 -8.14
CA LEU A 277 -3.19 -5.20 -7.46
C LEU A 277 -2.46 -4.07 -8.21
N VAL A 278 -2.34 -4.17 -9.53
CA VAL A 278 -1.71 -3.14 -10.36
C VAL A 278 -2.53 -1.84 -10.37
N VAL A 279 -3.85 -1.93 -10.52
CA VAL A 279 -4.73 -0.76 -10.56
C VAL A 279 -4.73 -0.01 -9.22
N LEU A 280 -4.81 -0.74 -8.11
CA LEU A 280 -4.75 -0.15 -6.76
C LEU A 280 -3.37 0.45 -6.47
N ALA A 281 -2.29 -0.14 -6.97
CA ALA A 281 -0.95 0.44 -6.86
C ALA A 281 -0.85 1.82 -7.53
N VAL A 282 -1.50 2.02 -8.69
CA VAL A 282 -1.56 3.34 -9.34
C VAL A 282 -2.30 4.35 -8.47
N TYR A 283 -3.43 3.98 -7.87
CA TYR A 283 -4.18 4.88 -6.98
C TYR A 283 -3.41 5.22 -5.71
N SER A 284 -2.78 4.22 -5.09
CA SER A 284 -1.92 4.43 -3.92
C SER A 284 -0.71 5.31 -4.27
N GLY A 285 -0.13 5.13 -5.45
CA GLY A 285 0.94 5.99 -5.96
C GLY A 285 0.51 7.45 -6.14
N LEU A 286 -0.65 7.70 -6.74
CA LEU A 286 -1.23 9.05 -6.87
C LEU A 286 -1.46 9.70 -5.51
N ALA A 287 -2.05 8.96 -4.58
CA ALA A 287 -2.36 9.45 -3.22
C ALA A 287 -1.08 9.75 -2.42
N GLN A 288 -0.10 8.85 -2.46
CA GLN A 288 1.19 9.04 -1.80
C GLN A 288 2.01 10.18 -2.42
N GLY A 289 1.91 10.41 -3.74
CA GLY A 289 2.52 11.55 -4.40
C GLY A 289 1.88 12.89 -4.02
N MET A 290 0.57 12.91 -3.80
CA MET A 290 -0.16 14.09 -3.32
C MET A 290 0.19 14.44 -1.85
N GLN A 291 0.42 13.46 -1.00
CA GLN A 291 0.52 13.59 0.45
C GLN A 291 1.53 14.65 0.91
N PRO A 292 2.80 14.71 0.45
CA PRO A 292 3.75 15.71 0.90
C PRO A 292 3.33 17.15 0.58
N LEU A 293 2.69 17.33 -0.59
CA LEU A 293 2.26 18.63 -1.07
C LEU A 293 1.07 19.16 -0.25
N VAL A 294 0.11 18.28 0.05
CA VAL A 294 -1.05 18.61 0.89
C VAL A 294 -0.61 18.91 2.32
N SER A 295 0.28 18.10 2.91
CA SER A 295 0.79 18.34 4.27
C SER A 295 1.56 19.66 4.38
N ARG A 296 2.34 20.02 3.34
CA ARG A 296 3.03 21.30 3.26
C ARG A 296 2.04 22.47 3.15
N ALA A 297 1.05 22.38 2.25
CA ALA A 297 0.02 23.40 2.09
C ALA A 297 -0.80 23.58 3.37
N TRP A 298 -1.12 22.48 4.04
CA TRP A 298 -1.81 22.50 5.34
C TRP A 298 -1.03 23.23 6.41
N GLY A 299 0.27 22.95 6.53
CA GLY A 299 1.14 23.60 7.50
C GLY A 299 1.34 25.11 7.23
N HIS A 300 1.35 25.54 5.96
CA HIS A 300 1.37 26.95 5.59
C HIS A 300 0.01 27.65 5.75
N GLY A 301 -1.09 26.90 5.97
CA GLY A 301 -2.43 27.45 6.00
C GLY A 301 -2.99 27.83 4.63
N ASP A 302 -2.38 27.39 3.52
CA ASP A 302 -2.82 27.68 2.15
C ASP A 302 -3.98 26.76 1.75
N ARG A 303 -5.19 27.22 2.07
CA ARG A 303 -6.42 26.48 1.79
C ARG A 303 -6.72 26.36 0.29
N GLY A 304 -6.29 27.32 -0.51
CA GLY A 304 -6.49 27.29 -1.95
C GLY A 304 -5.74 26.11 -2.58
N ASP A 305 -4.49 25.93 -2.20
CA ASP A 305 -3.65 24.84 -2.70
C ASP A 305 -4.11 23.48 -2.21
N LEU A 306 -4.64 23.36 -0.97
CA LEU A 306 -5.23 22.11 -0.48
C LEU A 306 -6.30 21.56 -1.42
N PHE A 307 -7.26 22.39 -1.84
CA PHE A 307 -8.35 21.97 -2.72
C PHE A 307 -7.92 21.82 -4.17
N ARG A 308 -6.94 22.62 -4.64
CA ARG A 308 -6.36 22.44 -5.97
C ARG A 308 -5.65 21.09 -6.10
N LEU A 309 -4.85 20.71 -5.10
CA LEU A 309 -4.14 19.44 -5.06
C LEU A 309 -5.13 18.25 -5.01
N LEU A 310 -6.17 18.33 -4.17
CA LEU A 310 -7.22 17.32 -4.15
C LEU A 310 -7.91 17.19 -5.51
N ARG A 311 -8.26 18.32 -6.13
CA ARG A 311 -8.87 18.34 -7.46
C ARG A 311 -7.96 17.71 -8.51
N TYR A 312 -6.66 18.02 -8.52
CA TYR A 312 -5.71 17.41 -9.45
C TYR A 312 -5.64 15.88 -9.25
N ALA A 313 -5.56 15.42 -8.00
CA ALA A 313 -5.53 14.00 -7.69
C ALA A 313 -6.80 13.28 -8.15
N LEU A 314 -7.99 13.83 -7.85
CA LEU A 314 -9.27 13.24 -8.24
C LEU A 314 -9.47 13.23 -9.76
N ILE A 315 -9.06 14.30 -10.48
CA ILE A 315 -9.13 14.33 -11.95
C ILE A 315 -8.17 13.31 -12.55
N SER A 316 -6.93 13.24 -12.07
CA SER A 316 -5.96 12.25 -12.55
C SER A 316 -6.44 10.83 -12.29
N MET A 317 -6.99 10.57 -11.10
CA MET A 317 -7.57 9.28 -10.75
C MET A 317 -8.76 8.93 -11.65
N ALA A 318 -9.67 9.87 -11.90
CA ALA A 318 -10.83 9.65 -12.77
C ALA A 318 -10.40 9.34 -14.22
N ALA A 319 -9.39 10.05 -14.74
CA ALA A 319 -8.83 9.79 -16.06
C ALA A 319 -8.20 8.39 -16.13
N VAL A 320 -7.38 8.02 -15.14
CA VAL A 320 -6.79 6.66 -15.05
C VAL A 320 -7.89 5.61 -14.94
N SER A 321 -8.89 5.82 -14.08
CA SER A 321 -10.01 4.86 -13.92
C SER A 321 -10.78 4.66 -15.20
N ALA A 322 -11.03 5.73 -15.95
CA ALA A 322 -11.72 5.64 -17.24
C ALA A 322 -10.89 4.83 -18.25
N VAL A 323 -9.61 5.12 -18.41
CA VAL A 323 -8.71 4.39 -19.30
C VAL A 323 -8.61 2.92 -18.92
N VAL A 324 -8.40 2.64 -17.63
CA VAL A 324 -8.28 1.27 -17.10
C VAL A 324 -9.59 0.51 -17.30
N TYR A 325 -10.73 1.10 -16.91
CA TYR A 325 -12.01 0.42 -17.01
C TYR A 325 -12.39 0.14 -18.48
N LEU A 326 -12.24 1.12 -19.37
CA LEU A 326 -12.52 0.94 -20.79
C LEU A 326 -11.60 -0.11 -21.42
N GLY A 327 -10.30 -0.08 -21.07
CA GLY A 327 -9.33 -1.07 -21.54
C GLY A 327 -9.65 -2.48 -21.05
N ILE A 328 -9.99 -2.64 -19.77
CA ILE A 328 -10.38 -3.93 -19.19
C ILE A 328 -11.71 -4.40 -19.78
N PHE A 329 -12.71 -3.53 -19.89
CA PHE A 329 -14.03 -3.89 -20.41
C PHE A 329 -13.97 -4.37 -21.87
N ALA A 330 -13.23 -3.65 -22.71
CA ALA A 330 -13.02 -4.00 -24.11
C ALA A 330 -12.11 -5.23 -24.28
N GLY A 331 -11.04 -5.31 -23.47
CA GLY A 331 -10.02 -6.35 -23.53
C GLY A 331 -10.29 -7.58 -22.64
N ALA A 332 -11.42 -7.65 -21.92
CA ALA A 332 -11.68 -8.70 -20.92
C ALA A 332 -11.49 -10.12 -21.46
N GLY A 333 -11.93 -10.38 -22.69
CA GLY A 333 -11.77 -11.69 -23.34
C GLY A 333 -10.30 -12.04 -23.60
N ALA A 334 -9.53 -11.09 -24.13
CA ALA A 334 -8.10 -11.29 -24.41
C ALA A 334 -7.29 -11.40 -23.10
N ILE A 335 -7.59 -10.57 -22.09
CA ILE A 335 -6.94 -10.63 -20.78
C ILE A 335 -7.19 -12.00 -20.14
N ALA A 336 -8.45 -12.47 -20.10
CA ALA A 336 -8.77 -13.77 -19.51
C ALA A 336 -8.08 -14.91 -20.27
N ALA A 337 -8.01 -14.85 -21.60
CA ALA A 337 -7.35 -15.87 -22.44
C ALA A 337 -5.84 -15.99 -22.16
N VAL A 338 -5.14 -14.91 -21.84
CA VAL A 338 -3.71 -14.95 -21.48
C VAL A 338 -3.45 -15.83 -20.25
N PHE A 339 -4.39 -15.83 -19.30
CA PHE A 339 -4.29 -16.61 -18.05
C PHE A 339 -4.97 -17.99 -18.15
N ASN A 340 -5.68 -18.27 -19.23
CA ASN A 340 -6.42 -19.50 -19.47
C ASN A 340 -5.66 -20.39 -20.47
N SER A 341 -4.51 -20.92 -20.06
CA SER A 341 -3.64 -21.76 -20.92
C SER A 341 -4.30 -23.07 -21.36
N GLU A 342 -5.26 -23.59 -20.59
CA GLU A 342 -5.99 -24.82 -20.87
C GLU A 342 -7.23 -24.59 -21.75
N ALA A 343 -7.50 -23.33 -22.14
CA ALA A 343 -8.67 -22.91 -22.91
C ALA A 343 -10.02 -23.38 -22.31
N ASP A 344 -10.13 -23.45 -20.98
CA ASP A 344 -11.36 -23.80 -20.27
C ASP A 344 -12.43 -22.72 -20.51
N PRO A 345 -13.58 -23.05 -21.19
CA PRO A 345 -14.62 -22.09 -21.46
C PRO A 345 -15.31 -21.57 -20.19
N THR A 346 -15.37 -22.37 -19.13
CA THR A 346 -15.97 -21.97 -17.85
C THR A 346 -15.13 -20.93 -17.15
N LEU A 347 -13.81 -21.17 -17.03
CA LEU A 347 -12.86 -20.19 -16.50
C LEU A 347 -12.93 -18.87 -17.28
N GLN A 348 -12.93 -18.98 -18.63
CA GLN A 348 -13.01 -17.82 -19.51
C GLN A 348 -14.27 -16.97 -19.23
N ALA A 349 -15.44 -17.61 -19.15
CA ALA A 349 -16.70 -16.93 -18.90
C ALA A 349 -16.73 -16.24 -17.53
N ILE A 350 -16.29 -16.94 -16.47
CA ILE A 350 -16.25 -16.42 -15.10
C ILE A 350 -15.26 -15.25 -15.00
N ALA A 351 -14.06 -15.37 -15.59
CA ALA A 351 -13.05 -14.33 -15.57
C ALA A 351 -13.50 -13.07 -16.33
N VAL A 352 -14.08 -13.20 -17.52
CA VAL A 352 -14.60 -12.08 -18.30
C VAL A 352 -15.71 -11.34 -17.56
N GLN A 353 -16.64 -12.07 -16.94
CA GLN A 353 -17.69 -11.48 -16.11
C GLN A 353 -17.08 -10.74 -14.91
N GLY A 354 -16.12 -11.37 -14.23
CA GLY A 354 -15.42 -10.80 -13.09
C GLY A 354 -14.68 -9.50 -13.44
N LEU A 355 -13.92 -9.50 -14.54
CA LEU A 355 -13.21 -8.32 -15.02
C LEU A 355 -14.17 -7.14 -15.29
N ARG A 356 -15.31 -7.40 -15.94
CA ARG A 356 -16.26 -6.34 -16.28
C ARG A 356 -17.00 -5.78 -15.06
N LEU A 357 -17.40 -6.63 -14.13
CA LEU A 357 -18.21 -6.22 -12.97
C LEU A 357 -17.34 -5.67 -11.82
N TYR A 358 -16.24 -6.33 -11.48
CA TYR A 358 -15.39 -5.93 -10.37
C TYR A 358 -14.80 -4.53 -10.57
N PHE A 359 -14.30 -4.23 -11.78
CA PHE A 359 -13.65 -2.94 -12.06
C PHE A 359 -14.61 -1.75 -12.21
N LEU A 360 -15.94 -1.97 -12.14
CA LEU A 360 -16.89 -0.88 -11.89
C LEU A 360 -16.61 -0.13 -10.57
N GLY A 361 -16.03 -0.84 -9.61
CA GLY A 361 -15.61 -0.26 -8.34
C GLY A 361 -14.36 0.61 -8.39
N ALA A 362 -13.56 0.51 -9.45
CA ALA A 362 -12.26 1.18 -9.54
C ALA A 362 -12.29 2.70 -9.29
N PRO A 363 -13.21 3.50 -9.87
CA PRO A 363 -13.25 4.94 -9.60
C PRO A 363 -13.62 5.27 -8.16
N PHE A 364 -14.49 4.50 -7.52
CA PHE A 364 -14.85 4.69 -6.11
C PHE A 364 -13.68 4.32 -5.20
N ALA A 365 -12.99 3.20 -5.48
CA ALA A 365 -11.81 2.77 -4.76
C ALA A 365 -10.69 3.83 -4.83
N GLY A 366 -10.40 4.34 -6.02
CA GLY A 366 -9.41 5.39 -6.20
C GLY A 366 -9.76 6.68 -5.45
N ALA A 367 -11.04 7.10 -5.49
CA ALA A 367 -11.50 8.26 -4.74
C ALA A 367 -11.37 8.08 -3.22
N ASN A 368 -11.73 6.89 -2.70
CA ASN A 368 -11.60 6.55 -1.30
C ASN A 368 -10.14 6.57 -0.83
N VAL A 369 -9.20 6.01 -1.63
CA VAL A 369 -7.76 6.06 -1.34
C VAL A 369 -7.27 7.50 -1.27
N ILE A 370 -7.61 8.32 -2.26
CA ILE A 370 -7.21 9.73 -2.31
C ILE A 370 -7.78 10.52 -1.13
N LEU A 371 -9.06 10.37 -0.82
CA LEU A 371 -9.69 11.08 0.31
C LEU A 371 -9.11 10.63 1.65
N CYS A 372 -8.83 9.34 1.82
CA CYS A 372 -8.19 8.80 3.02
C CYS A 372 -6.81 9.46 3.27
N ILE A 373 -5.95 9.46 2.26
CA ILE A 373 -4.61 10.07 2.34
C ILE A 373 -4.70 11.59 2.48
N TRP A 374 -5.67 12.23 1.83
CA TRP A 374 -5.89 13.66 1.99
C TRP A 374 -6.27 14.02 3.44
N PHE A 375 -7.18 13.27 4.09
CA PHE A 375 -7.52 13.47 5.49
C PHE A 375 -6.31 13.25 6.41
N THR A 376 -5.51 12.22 6.15
CA THR A 376 -4.24 12.00 6.86
C THR A 376 -3.32 13.21 6.71
N SER A 377 -3.18 13.74 5.50
CA SER A 377 -2.28 14.85 5.17
C SER A 377 -2.66 16.19 5.83
N VAL A 378 -3.95 16.39 6.12
CA VAL A 378 -4.47 17.55 6.86
C VAL A 378 -4.67 17.24 8.36
N GLU A 379 -4.00 16.22 8.86
CA GLU A 379 -4.01 15.79 10.28
C GLU A 379 -5.42 15.47 10.84
N ARG A 380 -6.34 15.02 9.99
CA ARG A 380 -7.68 14.56 10.37
C ARG A 380 -7.71 13.03 10.45
N ALA A 381 -7.13 12.49 11.52
CA ALA A 381 -6.98 11.03 11.68
C ALA A 381 -8.33 10.29 11.70
N VAL A 382 -9.34 10.78 12.40
CA VAL A 382 -10.62 10.08 12.57
C VAL A 382 -11.34 9.83 11.23
N PRO A 383 -11.56 10.83 10.34
CA PRO A 383 -12.12 10.57 9.02
C PRO A 383 -11.31 9.58 8.20
N ALA A 384 -9.97 9.67 8.22
CA ALA A 384 -9.10 8.75 7.48
C ALA A 384 -9.24 7.31 8.00
N GLN A 385 -9.20 7.11 9.32
CA GLN A 385 -9.41 5.80 9.97
C GLN A 385 -10.79 5.23 9.66
N THR A 386 -11.84 6.08 9.69
CA THR A 386 -13.20 5.65 9.36
C THR A 386 -13.29 5.12 7.94
N ILE A 387 -12.72 5.83 6.96
CA ILE A 387 -12.73 5.39 5.55
C ILE A 387 -11.96 4.07 5.41
N SER A 388 -10.74 3.97 5.96
CA SER A 388 -9.93 2.76 5.87
C SER A 388 -10.61 1.55 6.51
N LEU A 389 -11.21 1.73 7.69
CA LEU A 389 -11.87 0.65 8.42
C LEU A 389 -13.14 0.16 7.71
N LEU A 390 -13.97 1.10 7.23
CA LEU A 390 -15.17 0.77 6.48
C LEU A 390 -14.82 0.04 5.18
N ARG A 391 -13.86 0.56 4.44
CA ARG A 391 -13.41 0.01 3.16
C ARG A 391 -12.83 -1.38 3.31
N GLY A 392 -11.95 -1.57 4.31
CA GLY A 392 -11.14 -2.76 4.45
C GLY A 392 -11.83 -3.95 5.13
N LEU A 393 -12.78 -3.69 6.03
CA LEU A 393 -13.30 -4.73 6.92
C LEU A 393 -14.83 -4.66 7.08
N ILE A 394 -15.36 -3.50 7.48
CA ILE A 394 -16.74 -3.40 7.98
C ILE A 394 -17.78 -3.51 6.86
N VAL A 395 -17.50 -2.98 5.66
CA VAL A 395 -18.47 -2.97 4.57
C VAL A 395 -18.22 -4.09 3.58
N ILE A 396 -16.96 -4.35 3.20
CA ILE A 396 -16.64 -5.30 2.13
C ILE A 396 -17.01 -6.74 2.49
N VAL A 397 -16.72 -7.18 3.73
CA VAL A 397 -16.97 -8.57 4.15
C VAL A 397 -18.47 -8.87 4.23
N PRO A 398 -19.30 -8.07 4.95
CA PRO A 398 -20.76 -8.29 4.94
C PRO A 398 -21.40 -8.13 3.55
N ALA A 399 -20.92 -7.17 2.73
CA ALA A 399 -21.43 -7.00 1.37
C ALA A 399 -21.12 -8.23 0.50
N ALA A 400 -19.91 -8.78 0.60
CA ALA A 400 -19.53 -9.99 -0.13
C ALA A 400 -20.41 -11.18 0.28
N LEU A 401 -20.63 -11.38 1.57
CA LEU A 401 -21.49 -12.47 2.09
C LEU A 401 -22.95 -12.29 1.63
N ALA A 402 -23.51 -11.09 1.80
CA ALA A 402 -24.91 -10.84 1.47
C ALA A 402 -25.18 -10.92 -0.06
N LEU A 403 -24.32 -10.31 -0.87
CA LEU A 403 -24.47 -10.34 -2.32
C LEU A 403 -24.19 -11.72 -2.90
N ALA A 404 -23.22 -12.45 -2.37
CA ALA A 404 -22.97 -13.83 -2.76
C ALA A 404 -24.18 -14.74 -2.46
N ALA A 405 -24.82 -14.57 -1.29
CA ALA A 405 -26.02 -15.32 -0.94
C ALA A 405 -27.22 -14.99 -1.84
N ALA A 406 -27.37 -13.73 -2.28
CA ALA A 406 -28.48 -13.26 -3.10
C ALA A 406 -28.30 -13.55 -4.60
N LEU A 407 -27.10 -13.38 -5.13
CA LEU A 407 -26.81 -13.36 -6.58
C LEU A 407 -25.72 -14.36 -7.02
N GLY A 408 -25.26 -15.21 -6.10
CA GLY A 408 -24.20 -16.19 -6.37
C GLY A 408 -22.90 -15.52 -6.82
N MET A 409 -22.28 -16.06 -7.87
CA MET A 409 -20.98 -15.58 -8.36
C MET A 409 -21.03 -14.12 -8.86
N THR A 410 -22.15 -13.70 -9.47
CA THR A 410 -22.36 -12.29 -9.85
C THR A 410 -22.34 -11.36 -8.64
N GLY A 411 -22.92 -11.80 -7.52
CA GLY A 411 -22.91 -11.07 -6.26
C GLY A 411 -21.49 -10.89 -5.68
N VAL A 412 -20.64 -11.90 -5.80
CA VAL A 412 -19.24 -11.79 -5.40
C VAL A 412 -18.52 -10.69 -6.19
N TRP A 413 -18.70 -10.65 -7.52
CA TRP A 413 -18.11 -9.62 -8.37
C TRP A 413 -18.63 -8.21 -8.07
N LEU A 414 -19.90 -8.08 -7.70
CA LEU A 414 -20.53 -6.82 -7.36
C LEU A 414 -20.18 -6.35 -5.92
N ALA A 415 -19.66 -7.22 -5.05
CA ALA A 415 -19.35 -6.87 -3.68
C ALA A 415 -18.34 -5.73 -3.57
N PHE A 416 -17.28 -5.75 -4.41
CA PHE A 416 -16.27 -4.70 -4.43
C PHE A 416 -16.84 -3.35 -4.88
N PRO A 417 -17.49 -3.20 -6.06
CA PRO A 417 -18.06 -1.92 -6.47
C PRO A 417 -19.14 -1.38 -5.53
N VAL A 418 -20.00 -2.24 -4.98
CA VAL A 418 -21.03 -1.81 -4.04
C VAL A 418 -20.42 -1.30 -2.73
N SER A 419 -19.47 -2.04 -2.17
CA SER A 419 -18.80 -1.62 -0.93
C SER A 419 -18.02 -0.32 -1.11
N GLU A 420 -17.24 -0.19 -2.19
CA GLU A 420 -16.46 1.02 -2.45
C GLU A 420 -17.38 2.24 -2.72
N ALA A 421 -18.51 2.06 -3.40
CA ALA A 421 -19.50 3.12 -3.61
C ALA A 421 -20.16 3.57 -2.30
N LEU A 422 -20.53 2.63 -1.42
CA LEU A 422 -21.09 2.96 -0.10
C LEU A 422 -20.09 3.74 0.75
N VAL A 423 -18.83 3.28 0.78
CA VAL A 423 -17.76 3.98 1.51
C VAL A 423 -17.50 5.35 0.92
N PHE A 424 -17.54 5.51 -0.40
CA PHE A 424 -17.40 6.80 -1.07
C PHE A 424 -18.49 7.79 -0.64
N GLY A 425 -19.73 7.33 -0.51
CA GLY A 425 -20.83 8.15 0.03
C GLY A 425 -20.52 8.66 1.45
N VAL A 426 -19.98 7.79 2.32
CA VAL A 426 -19.53 8.17 3.67
C VAL A 426 -18.35 9.15 3.61
N ALA A 427 -17.37 8.87 2.76
CA ALA A 427 -16.19 9.73 2.58
C ALA A 427 -16.57 11.14 2.11
N CYS A 428 -17.53 11.26 1.18
CA CYS A 428 -18.09 12.55 0.76
C CYS A 428 -18.78 13.28 1.92
N LYS A 429 -19.60 12.59 2.72
CA LYS A 429 -20.23 13.17 3.90
C LYS A 429 -19.21 13.71 4.89
N LEU A 430 -18.18 12.93 5.19
CA LEU A 430 -17.08 13.35 6.06
C LEU A 430 -16.33 14.56 5.47
N PHE A 431 -16.08 14.56 4.17
CA PHE A 431 -15.41 15.66 3.49
C PHE A 431 -16.21 16.96 3.57
N PHE A 432 -17.49 16.95 3.25
CA PHE A 432 -18.34 18.14 3.34
C PHE A 432 -18.51 18.64 4.79
N GLY A 433 -18.62 17.72 5.76
CA GLY A 433 -18.66 18.06 7.18
C GLY A 433 -17.36 18.70 7.69
N CYS A 434 -16.20 18.22 7.21
CA CYS A 434 -14.91 18.81 7.56
C CYS A 434 -14.65 20.12 6.81
N ARG A 435 -15.10 20.24 5.56
CA ARG A 435 -14.92 21.45 4.74
C ARG A 435 -15.43 22.70 5.44
N ASN A 436 -16.59 22.64 6.05
CA ASN A 436 -17.19 23.77 6.78
C ASN A 436 -16.38 24.18 8.02
N LYS A 437 -15.66 23.23 8.64
CA LYS A 437 -14.74 23.53 9.76
C LYS A 437 -13.38 24.05 9.30
N LEU A 438 -12.97 23.71 8.09
CA LEU A 438 -11.78 24.25 7.43
C LEU A 438 -12.03 25.62 6.81
N TYR A 439 -13.28 25.95 6.52
CA TYR A 439 -13.77 27.27 6.11
C TYR A 439 -14.78 27.76 7.16
N PRO A 440 -14.38 28.39 8.27
CA PRO A 440 -15.33 29.22 9.00
C PRO A 440 -15.82 30.27 7.99
N PRO A 441 -17.15 30.58 7.97
CA PRO A 441 -17.66 31.65 7.13
C PRO A 441 -16.80 32.88 7.42
N SER A 442 -16.26 33.50 6.39
CA SER A 442 -15.66 34.81 6.50
C SER A 442 -16.72 35.68 7.16
N HIS A 443 -16.46 36.12 8.38
CA HIS A 443 -17.15 37.29 8.89
C HIS A 443 -16.83 38.41 7.91
N GLU A 444 -17.70 38.62 6.92
CA GLU A 444 -17.75 39.88 6.22
C GLU A 444 -17.85 40.93 7.31
N SER A 445 -16.81 41.73 7.37
CA SER A 445 -16.71 42.92 8.18
C SER A 445 -18.01 43.75 8.01
N ALA A 446 -18.79 43.77 9.07
CA ALA A 446 -19.79 44.84 9.25
C ALA A 446 -19.07 46.18 9.55
#